data_324b9114558606a2bf6ec4d7b944375a
#
_entry.id   324b9114558606a2bf6ec4d7b944375a
#
_cell.length_a   1.000
_cell.length_b   1.000
_cell.length_c   1.000
_cell.angle_alpha   90.00
_cell.angle_beta   90.00
_cell.angle_gamma   90.00
#
_symmetry.space_group_name_H-M   'P 1'
#
loop_
_entity.id
_entity.type
_entity.pdbx_description
1 polymer ?
#
loop_
_entity_poly.entity_id
_entity_poly.type
_entity_poly.pdbx_seq_one_letter_code
_entity_poly.pdbx_strand_id
1 'polypeptide(L)'
;MNASDNGDGPRLVLARHGRTAANVAHILDSRPPGYPLDELGEAQALQLAARLAGWPLRAVYASRAVRTQQTAAPVAAAHGLPVTVLDGVQEVDIGDLEGRSDAAALALFDEVYRAWWLGDLGARTSGGESALDLRARFLPAVEEIVGGVTDGDVLLVSHGAAVRLAAAALLGETAETFYVPNTGLVVLRRDPQGWALESWDTAEPVRGDVTAGGTPA
;
A
#
# COMPACT_ATOMS: atom_id res chain seq x y z
N MET A 1 12.02 -12.50 35.80
CA MET A 1 11.73 -11.04 35.94
C MET A 1 11.27 -10.57 34.60
N ASN A 2 10.05 -10.09 34.56
CA ASN A 2 9.19 -9.93 33.42
C ASN A 2 9.81 -9.04 32.32
N ALA A 3 9.88 -9.59 31.09
CA ALA A 3 9.83 -8.77 29.91
C ALA A 3 8.51 -8.01 30.01
N SER A 4 8.56 -6.70 29.97
CA SER A 4 7.41 -5.82 29.91
C SER A 4 6.53 -6.26 28.72
N ASP A 5 5.42 -6.88 29.05
CA ASP A 5 4.27 -7.03 28.17
C ASP A 5 3.76 -5.59 27.89
N ASN A 6 4.41 -4.93 26.96
CA ASN A 6 3.89 -3.71 26.37
C ASN A 6 2.73 -4.19 25.52
N GLY A 7 1.50 -4.07 26.03
CA GLY A 7 0.24 -4.53 25.47
C GLY A 7 -0.12 -4.01 24.07
N ASP A 8 0.84 -4.06 23.19
CA ASP A 8 0.76 -3.60 21.81
C ASP A 8 0.52 -4.80 20.89
N GLY A 9 -0.73 -4.98 20.48
CA GLY A 9 -1.11 -5.94 19.45
C GLY A 9 -0.32 -5.75 18.14
N PRO A 10 -0.43 -6.69 17.19
CA PRO A 10 0.30 -6.63 15.94
C PRO A 10 -0.03 -5.34 15.15
N ARG A 11 0.98 -4.76 14.49
CA ARG A 11 0.78 -3.65 13.57
C ARG A 11 0.57 -4.16 12.16
N LEU A 12 -0.37 -3.52 11.46
CA LEU A 12 -0.54 -3.64 10.02
C LEU A 12 0.20 -2.49 9.36
N VAL A 13 1.20 -2.81 8.54
CA VAL A 13 1.99 -1.87 7.76
C VAL A 13 1.52 -1.97 6.32
N LEU A 14 0.67 -1.04 5.89
CA LEU A 14 0.24 -0.94 4.50
C LEU A 14 1.25 -0.10 3.72
N ALA A 15 1.75 -0.61 2.61
CA ALA A 15 2.67 0.09 1.73
C ALA A 15 2.11 0.20 0.33
N ARG A 16 2.25 1.35 -0.31
CA ARG A 16 2.05 1.46 -1.76
C ARG A 16 3.29 0.96 -2.48
N HIS A 17 3.11 0.29 -3.62
CA HIS A 17 4.22 -0.15 -4.49
C HIS A 17 5.12 1.02 -4.94
N GLY A 18 6.35 0.72 -5.34
CA GLY A 18 7.31 1.64 -5.93
C GLY A 18 6.85 2.16 -7.31
N ARG A 19 7.51 3.20 -7.83
CA ARG A 19 7.13 3.84 -9.09
C ARG A 19 7.22 2.87 -10.27
N THR A 20 6.29 3.04 -11.22
CA THR A 20 6.24 2.31 -12.50
C THR A 20 6.22 3.28 -13.67
N ALA A 21 6.49 2.80 -14.89
CA ALA A 21 6.31 3.60 -16.10
C ALA A 21 4.86 4.07 -16.28
N ALA A 22 3.88 3.28 -15.83
CA ALA A 22 2.47 3.67 -15.84
C ALA A 22 2.21 4.90 -14.96
N ASN A 23 2.83 4.98 -13.78
CA ASN A 23 2.70 6.17 -12.93
C ASN A 23 3.27 7.42 -13.60
N VAL A 24 4.41 7.30 -14.30
CA VAL A 24 5.03 8.41 -15.03
C VAL A 24 4.17 8.88 -16.20
N ALA A 25 3.57 7.93 -16.92
CA ALA A 25 2.73 8.22 -18.10
C ALA A 25 1.25 8.47 -17.73
N HIS A 26 0.91 8.50 -16.44
CA HIS A 26 -0.48 8.59 -15.96
C HIS A 26 -1.43 7.56 -16.58
N ILE A 27 -0.90 6.35 -16.86
CA ILE A 27 -1.72 5.24 -17.35
C ILE A 27 -2.48 4.65 -16.17
N LEU A 28 -3.77 4.51 -16.33
CA LEU A 28 -4.64 3.82 -15.37
C LEU A 28 -4.37 2.31 -15.48
N ASP A 29 -3.67 1.76 -14.48
CA ASP A 29 -3.15 0.37 -14.46
C ASP A 29 -3.56 -0.30 -13.15
N SER A 30 -4.72 -0.94 -13.16
CA SER A 30 -5.29 -1.57 -11.97
C SER A 30 -5.17 -3.09 -11.95
N ARG A 31 -5.14 -3.72 -13.14
CA ARG A 31 -5.23 -5.19 -13.27
C ARG A 31 -3.87 -5.88 -13.24
N PRO A 32 -3.76 -7.04 -12.58
CA PRO A 32 -2.57 -7.87 -12.69
C PRO A 32 -2.38 -8.42 -14.12
N PRO A 33 -1.13 -8.66 -14.57
CA PRO A 33 0.11 -8.43 -13.83
C PRO A 33 0.50 -6.96 -13.68
N GLY A 34 0.00 -6.08 -14.57
CA GLY A 34 0.31 -4.66 -14.61
C GLY A 34 1.78 -4.36 -14.96
N TYR A 35 2.12 -3.07 -14.93
CA TYR A 35 3.49 -2.60 -15.21
C TYR A 35 4.45 -2.97 -14.07
N PRO A 36 5.71 -3.37 -14.39
CA PRO A 36 6.76 -3.57 -13.40
C PRO A 36 7.25 -2.23 -12.85
N LEU A 37 8.07 -2.29 -11.79
CA LEU A 37 8.80 -1.13 -11.31
C LEU A 37 9.73 -0.60 -12.40
N ASP A 38 9.91 0.73 -12.45
CA ASP A 38 11.00 1.36 -13.19
C ASP A 38 12.25 1.48 -12.29
N GLU A 39 13.35 1.98 -12.83
CA GLU A 39 14.63 2.13 -12.10
C GLU A 39 14.48 2.91 -10.79
N LEU A 40 13.65 3.96 -10.76
CA LEU A 40 13.37 4.68 -9.52
C LEU A 40 12.53 3.85 -8.56
N GLY A 41 11.54 3.11 -9.07
CA GLY A 41 10.73 2.21 -8.27
C GLY A 41 11.54 1.11 -7.61
N GLU A 42 12.53 0.54 -8.32
CA GLU A 42 13.47 -0.44 -7.75
C GLU A 42 14.33 0.19 -6.64
N ALA A 43 14.86 1.40 -6.87
CA ALA A 43 15.57 2.14 -5.84
C ALA A 43 14.68 2.46 -4.62
N GLN A 44 13.43 2.84 -4.85
CA GLN A 44 12.44 3.07 -3.78
C GLN A 44 12.17 1.78 -2.97
N ALA A 45 12.09 0.62 -3.62
CA ALA A 45 11.90 -0.66 -2.94
C ALA A 45 13.10 -1.01 -2.04
N LEU A 46 14.33 -0.74 -2.48
CA LEU A 46 15.54 -0.91 -1.65
C LEU A 46 15.57 0.07 -0.46
N GLN A 47 15.15 1.31 -0.66
CA GLN A 47 15.03 2.30 0.42
C GLN A 47 13.97 1.88 1.44
N LEU A 48 12.84 1.33 0.99
CA LEU A 48 11.81 0.78 1.86
C LEU A 48 12.37 -0.37 2.71
N ALA A 49 13.15 -1.27 2.12
CA ALA A 49 13.82 -2.34 2.85
C ALA A 49 14.77 -1.81 3.93
N ALA A 50 15.58 -0.81 3.61
CA ALA A 50 16.47 -0.16 4.57
C ALA A 50 15.69 0.53 5.70
N ARG A 51 14.59 1.21 5.38
CA ARG A 51 13.70 1.87 6.35
C ARG A 51 13.08 0.88 7.34
N LEU A 52 12.70 -0.30 6.87
CA LEU A 52 12.03 -1.32 7.68
C LEU A 52 13.00 -2.33 8.31
N ALA A 53 14.32 -2.27 8.06
CA ALA A 53 15.29 -3.28 8.49
C ALA A 53 15.29 -3.59 9.99
N GLY A 54 14.98 -2.60 10.84
CA GLY A 54 14.89 -2.77 12.31
C GLY A 54 13.50 -3.10 12.84
N TRP A 55 12.50 -3.28 11.97
CA TRP A 55 11.12 -3.54 12.39
C TRP A 55 10.92 -5.04 12.68
N PRO A 56 10.07 -5.40 13.66
CA PRO A 56 9.84 -6.80 14.03
C PRO A 56 8.85 -7.47 13.05
N LEU A 57 9.14 -7.44 11.73
CA LEU A 57 8.28 -8.04 10.72
C LEU A 57 8.20 -9.57 10.91
N ARG A 58 6.99 -10.10 10.88
CA ARG A 58 6.68 -11.54 10.95
C ARG A 58 6.19 -12.11 9.63
N ALA A 59 5.61 -11.27 8.79
CA ALA A 59 5.10 -11.69 7.49
C ALA A 59 5.16 -10.53 6.50
N VAL A 60 5.37 -10.87 5.22
CA VAL A 60 5.39 -9.94 4.10
C VAL A 60 4.44 -10.44 3.03
N TYR A 61 3.42 -9.64 2.75
CA TYR A 61 2.42 -9.92 1.74
C TYR A 61 2.47 -8.90 0.61
N ALA A 62 2.07 -9.33 -0.57
CA ALA A 62 1.94 -8.48 -1.74
C ALA A 62 0.69 -8.85 -2.55
N SER A 63 0.11 -7.90 -3.26
CA SER A 63 -0.94 -8.21 -4.22
C SER A 63 -0.41 -9.03 -5.41
N ARG A 64 -1.31 -9.49 -6.29
CA ARG A 64 -0.96 -10.24 -7.51
C ARG A 64 -0.21 -9.41 -8.57
N ALA A 65 -0.17 -8.08 -8.44
CA ALA A 65 0.53 -7.23 -9.39
C ALA A 65 2.05 -7.37 -9.25
N VAL A 66 2.77 -7.38 -10.39
CA VAL A 66 4.23 -7.56 -10.41
C VAL A 66 4.95 -6.47 -9.61
N ARG A 67 4.49 -5.22 -9.70
CA ARG A 67 5.08 -4.07 -9.00
C ARG A 67 5.03 -4.20 -7.47
N THR A 68 3.98 -4.79 -6.91
CA THR A 68 3.87 -4.98 -5.46
C THR A 68 4.81 -6.07 -4.98
N GLN A 69 4.94 -7.16 -5.74
CA GLN A 69 5.85 -8.26 -5.43
C GLN A 69 7.31 -7.81 -5.52
N GLN A 70 7.66 -7.02 -6.56
CA GLN A 70 9.00 -6.43 -6.70
C GLN A 70 9.31 -5.44 -5.56
N THR A 71 8.32 -4.68 -5.09
CA THR A 71 8.50 -3.77 -3.94
C THR A 71 8.70 -4.54 -2.64
N ALA A 72 7.95 -5.62 -2.45
CA ALA A 72 8.01 -6.45 -1.24
C ALA A 72 9.30 -7.28 -1.13
N ALA A 73 9.85 -7.73 -2.26
CA ALA A 73 10.96 -8.68 -2.31
C ALA A 73 12.20 -8.24 -1.52
N PRO A 74 12.76 -7.02 -1.67
CA PRO A 74 13.92 -6.60 -0.90
C PRO A 74 13.64 -6.48 0.60
N VAL A 75 12.42 -6.10 1.00
CA VAL A 75 12.02 -6.07 2.43
C VAL A 75 12.00 -7.49 2.99
N ALA A 76 11.34 -8.41 2.31
CA ALA A 76 11.26 -9.81 2.71
C ALA A 76 12.66 -10.44 2.83
N ALA A 77 13.54 -10.19 1.86
CA ALA A 77 14.93 -10.67 1.87
C ALA A 77 15.71 -10.14 3.08
N ALA A 78 15.57 -8.86 3.44
CA ALA A 78 16.22 -8.24 4.59
C ALA A 78 15.80 -8.87 5.94
N HIS A 79 14.61 -9.47 5.99
CA HIS A 79 14.08 -10.12 7.19
C HIS A 79 14.15 -11.66 7.13
N GLY A 80 14.67 -12.24 6.05
CA GLY A 80 14.69 -13.71 5.88
C GLY A 80 13.29 -14.32 5.74
N LEU A 81 12.31 -13.54 5.25
CA LEU A 81 10.92 -13.95 5.08
C LEU A 81 10.59 -14.19 3.61
N PRO A 82 9.61 -15.05 3.29
CA PRO A 82 9.05 -15.13 1.93
C PRO A 82 8.12 -13.97 1.65
N VAL A 83 7.92 -13.63 0.37
CA VAL A 83 6.79 -12.81 -0.07
C VAL A 83 5.61 -13.75 -0.35
N THR A 84 4.52 -13.58 0.40
CA THR A 84 3.28 -14.31 0.16
C THR A 84 2.34 -13.47 -0.71
N VAL A 85 1.97 -14.01 -1.88
CA VAL A 85 1.01 -13.34 -2.76
C VAL A 85 -0.40 -13.55 -2.22
N LEU A 86 -1.13 -12.46 -2.01
CA LEU A 86 -2.45 -12.45 -1.41
C LEU A 86 -3.50 -11.95 -2.41
N ASP A 87 -4.61 -12.67 -2.51
CA ASP A 87 -5.79 -12.23 -3.25
C ASP A 87 -6.61 -11.22 -2.44
N GLY A 88 -7.45 -10.45 -3.13
CA GLY A 88 -8.34 -9.49 -2.47
C GLY A 88 -7.70 -8.12 -2.20
N VAL A 89 -6.37 -7.98 -2.29
CA VAL A 89 -5.64 -6.76 -1.94
C VAL A 89 -5.06 -5.99 -3.13
N GLN A 90 -5.52 -6.28 -4.34
CA GLN A 90 -5.14 -5.55 -5.55
C GLN A 90 -5.82 -4.16 -5.60
N GLU A 91 -5.36 -3.32 -6.56
CA GLU A 91 -5.94 -2.00 -6.79
C GLU A 91 -7.43 -2.10 -7.16
N VAL A 92 -8.17 -1.02 -6.96
CA VAL A 92 -9.56 -0.93 -7.39
C VAL A 92 -9.64 -1.12 -8.90
N ASP A 93 -10.47 -2.05 -9.37
CA ASP A 93 -10.69 -2.26 -10.79
C ASP A 93 -11.46 -1.06 -11.37
N ILE A 94 -10.86 -0.43 -12.36
CA ILE A 94 -11.39 0.78 -13.00
C ILE A 94 -12.16 0.49 -14.30
N GLY A 95 -12.44 -0.79 -14.58
CA GLY A 95 -13.30 -1.22 -15.68
C GLY A 95 -12.82 -0.76 -17.06
N ASP A 96 -13.69 -0.02 -17.76
CA ASP A 96 -13.45 0.45 -19.13
C ASP A 96 -12.37 1.54 -19.23
N LEU A 97 -11.84 2.02 -18.10
CA LEU A 97 -10.74 2.99 -18.09
C LEU A 97 -9.36 2.32 -18.07
N GLU A 98 -9.29 0.99 -17.93
CA GLU A 98 -8.02 0.25 -17.85
C GLU A 98 -7.13 0.53 -19.07
N GLY A 99 -5.85 0.83 -18.81
CA GLY A 99 -4.84 1.11 -19.84
C GLY A 99 -4.93 2.51 -20.47
N ARG A 100 -5.91 3.34 -20.08
CA ARG A 100 -6.09 4.68 -20.62
C ARG A 100 -5.26 5.72 -19.84
N SER A 101 -4.86 6.80 -20.55
CA SER A 101 -4.13 7.93 -19.99
C SER A 101 -4.60 9.28 -20.56
N ASP A 102 -5.65 9.26 -21.40
CA ASP A 102 -6.21 10.48 -21.96
C ASP A 102 -6.96 11.31 -20.89
N ALA A 103 -7.03 12.62 -21.12
CA ALA A 103 -7.59 13.55 -20.15
C ALA A 103 -9.04 13.25 -19.77
N ALA A 104 -9.84 12.68 -20.69
CA ALA A 104 -11.23 12.32 -20.41
C ALA A 104 -11.32 11.13 -19.46
N ALA A 105 -10.47 10.10 -19.64
CA ALA A 105 -10.41 8.95 -18.76
C ALA A 105 -9.93 9.35 -17.35
N LEU A 106 -8.90 10.17 -17.26
CA LEU A 106 -8.39 10.67 -15.98
C LEU A 106 -9.44 11.51 -15.24
N ALA A 107 -10.16 12.39 -15.94
CA ALA A 107 -11.23 13.19 -15.35
C ALA A 107 -12.38 12.33 -14.79
N LEU A 108 -12.78 11.27 -15.53
CA LEU A 108 -13.81 10.32 -15.04
C LEU A 108 -13.34 9.56 -13.79
N PHE A 109 -12.09 9.11 -13.77
CA PHE A 109 -11.53 8.46 -12.60
C PHE A 109 -11.48 9.43 -11.40
N ASP A 110 -11.01 10.65 -11.60
CA ASP A 110 -10.94 11.69 -10.55
C ASP A 110 -12.32 12.04 -10.00
N GLU A 111 -13.37 12.06 -10.84
CA GLU A 111 -14.75 12.27 -10.41
C GLU A 111 -15.21 11.16 -9.45
N VAL A 112 -15.04 9.89 -9.84
CA VAL A 112 -15.37 8.73 -9.00
C VAL A 112 -14.54 8.72 -7.72
N TYR A 113 -13.22 8.93 -7.84
CA TYR A 113 -12.32 8.99 -6.70
C TYR A 113 -12.72 10.07 -5.69
N ARG A 114 -13.12 11.25 -6.18
CA ARG A 114 -13.63 12.33 -5.33
C ARG A 114 -14.97 11.98 -4.68
N ALA A 115 -15.87 11.31 -5.41
CA ALA A 115 -17.16 10.90 -4.87
C ALA A 115 -17.04 10.01 -3.63
N TRP A 116 -16.06 9.11 -3.59
CA TRP A 116 -15.79 8.28 -2.42
C TRP A 116 -15.49 9.11 -1.16
N TRP A 117 -14.70 10.19 -1.30
CA TRP A 117 -14.35 11.06 -0.17
C TRP A 117 -15.45 12.05 0.21
N LEU A 118 -16.47 12.18 -0.62
CA LEU A 118 -17.71 12.92 -0.33
C LEU A 118 -18.81 12.01 0.24
N GLY A 119 -18.51 10.70 0.46
CA GLY A 119 -19.41 9.74 1.08
C GLY A 119 -20.19 8.86 0.11
N ASP A 120 -20.08 9.06 -1.21
CA ASP A 120 -20.68 8.14 -2.20
C ASP A 120 -19.73 6.96 -2.47
N LEU A 121 -19.67 6.04 -1.52
CA LEU A 121 -18.83 4.84 -1.62
C LEU A 121 -19.32 3.85 -2.69
N GLY A 122 -20.52 4.03 -3.22
CA GLY A 122 -21.09 3.24 -4.31
C GLY A 122 -20.68 3.69 -5.71
N ALA A 123 -20.12 4.90 -5.84
CA ALA A 123 -19.65 5.43 -7.11
C ALA A 123 -18.60 4.49 -7.74
N ARG A 124 -18.70 4.31 -9.06
CA ARG A 124 -17.77 3.46 -9.83
C ARG A 124 -17.66 3.92 -11.29
N THR A 125 -16.57 3.59 -11.92
CA THR A 125 -16.44 3.69 -13.38
C THR A 125 -17.21 2.58 -14.06
N SER A 126 -17.51 2.72 -15.36
CA SER A 126 -18.18 1.67 -16.15
C SER A 126 -17.37 0.37 -16.11
N GLY A 127 -18.01 -0.72 -15.71
CA GLY A 127 -17.36 -2.05 -15.57
C GLY A 127 -16.37 -2.18 -14.42
N GLY A 128 -16.20 -1.13 -13.60
CA GLY A 128 -15.26 -1.11 -12.49
C GLY A 128 -15.88 -1.41 -11.11
N GLU A 129 -15.04 -1.43 -10.10
CA GLU A 129 -15.40 -1.57 -8.69
C GLU A 129 -15.75 -0.22 -8.06
N SER A 130 -16.60 -0.26 -7.06
CA SER A 130 -16.81 0.83 -6.10
C SER A 130 -15.87 0.69 -4.90
N ALA A 131 -15.80 1.72 -4.05
CA ALA A 131 -15.11 1.62 -2.76
C ALA A 131 -15.70 0.51 -1.88
N LEU A 132 -17.01 0.26 -1.95
CA LEU A 132 -17.67 -0.84 -1.19
C LEU A 132 -17.21 -2.21 -1.70
N ASP A 133 -17.10 -2.41 -3.02
CA ASP A 133 -16.63 -3.67 -3.59
C ASP A 133 -15.17 -3.94 -3.18
N LEU A 134 -14.30 -2.92 -3.25
CA LEU A 134 -12.93 -3.03 -2.80
C LEU A 134 -12.86 -3.41 -1.31
N ARG A 135 -13.62 -2.73 -0.45
CA ARG A 135 -13.65 -3.01 0.99
C ARG A 135 -14.13 -4.43 1.27
N ALA A 136 -15.13 -4.91 0.54
CA ALA A 136 -15.69 -6.25 0.70
C ALA A 136 -14.66 -7.38 0.46
N ARG A 137 -13.65 -7.15 -0.40
CA ARG A 137 -12.57 -8.12 -0.64
C ARG A 137 -11.30 -7.84 0.18
N PHE A 138 -10.98 -6.55 0.43
CA PHE A 138 -9.72 -6.17 1.08
C PHE A 138 -9.75 -6.40 2.61
N LEU A 139 -10.85 -6.04 3.27
CA LEU A 139 -10.91 -6.14 4.73
C LEU A 139 -10.85 -7.58 5.25
N PRO A 140 -11.56 -8.57 4.66
CA PRO A 140 -11.40 -9.96 5.08
C PRO A 140 -9.95 -10.47 4.91
N ALA A 141 -9.26 -10.08 3.83
CA ALA A 141 -7.87 -10.44 3.62
C ALA A 141 -6.95 -9.84 4.70
N VAL A 142 -7.19 -8.59 5.11
CA VAL A 142 -6.47 -7.95 6.23
C VAL A 142 -6.72 -8.71 7.54
N GLU A 143 -7.97 -9.05 7.86
CA GLU A 143 -8.29 -9.78 9.08
C GLU A 143 -7.62 -11.16 9.12
N GLU A 144 -7.54 -11.86 7.97
CA GLU A 144 -6.86 -13.15 7.86
C GLU A 144 -5.37 -13.02 8.17
N ILE A 145 -4.66 -12.08 7.54
CA ILE A 145 -3.20 -11.96 7.68
C ILE A 145 -2.79 -11.44 9.06
N VAL A 146 -3.58 -10.54 9.66
CA VAL A 146 -3.30 -10.03 11.00
C VAL A 146 -3.71 -11.02 12.08
N GLY A 147 -4.82 -11.76 11.88
CA GLY A 147 -5.26 -12.80 12.80
C GLY A 147 -4.30 -13.99 12.92
N GLY A 148 -3.43 -14.20 11.93
CA GLY A 148 -2.37 -15.22 11.93
C GLY A 148 -1.11 -14.81 12.70
N VAL A 149 -1.02 -13.58 13.20
CA VAL A 149 0.16 -13.04 13.88
C VAL A 149 -0.20 -12.58 15.28
N THR A 150 0.51 -13.09 16.29
CA THR A 150 0.26 -12.77 17.71
C THR A 150 1.15 -11.64 18.22
N ASP A 151 2.31 -11.44 17.59
CA ASP A 151 3.31 -10.42 17.96
C ASP A 151 4.03 -9.89 16.71
N GLY A 152 4.52 -8.65 16.78
CA GLY A 152 5.27 -8.02 15.70
C GLY A 152 4.39 -7.44 14.61
N ASP A 153 4.97 -7.24 13.43
CA ASP A 153 4.37 -6.46 12.34
C ASP A 153 4.08 -7.32 11.11
N VAL A 154 3.00 -6.98 10.42
CA VAL A 154 2.64 -7.55 9.11
C VAL A 154 2.77 -6.47 8.05
N LEU A 155 3.64 -6.68 7.07
CA LEU A 155 3.72 -5.80 5.90
C LEU A 155 2.81 -6.32 4.78
N LEU A 156 1.97 -5.43 4.26
CA LEU A 156 1.18 -5.65 3.05
C LEU A 156 1.51 -4.59 2.01
N VAL A 157 2.13 -4.98 0.91
CA VAL A 157 2.39 -4.10 -0.23
C VAL A 157 1.22 -4.16 -1.21
N SER A 158 0.56 -3.02 -1.41
CA SER A 158 -0.63 -2.88 -2.23
C SER A 158 -0.54 -1.59 -3.08
N HIS A 159 -1.63 -0.87 -3.28
CA HIS A 159 -1.77 0.21 -4.27
C HIS A 159 -2.33 1.48 -3.64
N GLY A 160 -2.29 2.59 -4.38
CA GLY A 160 -2.58 3.90 -3.82
C GLY A 160 -4.02 4.07 -3.33
N ALA A 161 -5.01 3.81 -4.19
CA ALA A 161 -6.41 3.94 -3.82
C ALA A 161 -6.83 2.83 -2.85
N ALA A 162 -6.38 1.59 -3.08
CA ALA A 162 -6.71 0.45 -2.23
C ALA A 162 -6.24 0.65 -0.78
N VAL A 163 -4.98 1.07 -0.56
CA VAL A 163 -4.44 1.35 0.78
C VAL A 163 -5.25 2.44 1.47
N ARG A 164 -5.53 3.55 0.77
CA ARG A 164 -6.28 4.67 1.34
C ARG A 164 -7.71 4.29 1.71
N LEU A 165 -8.43 3.57 0.83
CA LEU A 165 -9.81 3.11 1.07
C LEU A 165 -9.90 2.08 2.20
N ALA A 166 -8.93 1.16 2.27
CA ALA A 166 -8.86 0.16 3.33
C ALA A 166 -8.55 0.82 4.70
N ALA A 167 -7.57 1.72 4.74
CA ALA A 167 -7.23 2.46 5.96
C ALA A 167 -8.41 3.30 6.46
N ALA A 168 -9.13 3.99 5.56
CA ALA A 168 -10.34 4.73 5.91
C ALA A 168 -11.42 3.83 6.55
N ALA A 169 -11.60 2.62 6.00
CA ALA A 169 -12.59 1.68 6.54
C ALA A 169 -12.17 1.11 7.91
N LEU A 170 -10.88 0.83 8.11
CA LEU A 170 -10.35 0.32 9.38
C LEU A 170 -10.40 1.39 10.50
N LEU A 171 -10.09 2.64 10.16
CA LEU A 171 -10.07 3.76 11.11
C LEU A 171 -11.46 4.34 11.40
N GLY A 172 -12.44 4.04 10.57
CA GLY A 172 -13.80 4.59 10.63
C GLY A 172 -14.02 5.71 9.60
N GLU A 173 -15.28 5.90 9.22
CA GLU A 173 -15.69 6.77 8.09
C GLU A 173 -15.35 8.26 8.27
N THR A 174 -15.11 8.70 9.50
CA THR A 174 -14.75 10.08 9.81
C THR A 174 -13.24 10.31 9.88
N ALA A 175 -12.44 9.26 9.69
CA ALA A 175 -10.99 9.38 9.74
C ALA A 175 -10.47 10.22 8.57
N GLU A 176 -9.61 11.19 8.88
CA GLU A 176 -8.90 11.94 7.86
C GLU A 176 -7.88 11.04 7.16
N THR A 177 -7.90 11.05 5.83
CA THR A 177 -7.03 10.20 5.01
C THR A 177 -6.34 11.02 3.94
N PHE A 178 -5.12 10.64 3.62
CA PHE A 178 -4.26 11.37 2.71
C PHE A 178 -3.84 10.53 1.50
N TYR A 179 -3.29 11.18 0.50
CA TYR A 179 -2.59 10.50 -0.59
C TYR A 179 -1.42 9.68 -0.04
N VAL A 180 -1.23 8.47 -0.58
CA VAL A 180 -0.10 7.62 -0.23
C VAL A 180 0.89 7.65 -1.40
N PRO A 181 2.10 8.21 -1.22
CA PRO A 181 3.13 8.23 -2.27
C PRO A 181 3.68 6.84 -2.58
N ASN A 182 4.42 6.67 -3.67
CA ASN A 182 5.10 5.41 -3.94
C ASN A 182 6.04 5.04 -2.77
N THR A 183 5.97 3.80 -2.30
CA THR A 183 6.61 3.28 -1.08
C THR A 183 6.26 4.01 0.22
N GLY A 184 5.23 4.86 0.20
CA GLY A 184 4.65 5.45 1.41
C GLY A 184 3.97 4.39 2.26
N LEU A 185 4.02 4.59 3.57
CA LEU A 185 3.46 3.68 4.57
C LEU A 185 2.26 4.30 5.27
N VAL A 186 1.30 3.44 5.59
CA VAL A 186 0.24 3.69 6.57
C VAL A 186 0.38 2.61 7.64
N VAL A 187 0.68 2.99 8.85
CA VAL A 187 0.89 2.08 9.98
C VAL A 187 -0.32 2.14 10.90
N LEU A 188 -0.97 1.02 11.03
CA LEU A 188 -2.14 0.85 11.87
C LEU A 188 -1.83 -0.14 12.99
N ARG A 189 -2.28 0.15 14.20
CA ARG A 189 -2.21 -0.75 15.35
C ARG A 189 -3.60 -1.29 15.64
N ARG A 190 -3.68 -2.58 15.91
CA ARG A 190 -4.90 -3.19 16.41
C ARG A 190 -4.95 -3.06 17.93
N ASP A 191 -6.04 -2.53 18.44
CA ASP A 191 -6.33 -2.45 19.86
C ASP A 191 -7.71 -3.08 20.18
N PRO A 192 -8.09 -3.24 21.45
CA PRO A 192 -9.39 -3.83 21.82
C PRO A 192 -10.61 -3.05 21.34
N GLN A 193 -10.47 -1.77 20.96
CA GLN A 193 -11.52 -0.92 20.43
C GLN A 193 -11.59 -0.95 18.90
N GLY A 194 -10.57 -1.49 18.22
CA GLY A 194 -10.51 -1.57 16.76
C GLY A 194 -9.12 -1.27 16.20
N TRP A 195 -9.03 -0.33 15.28
CA TRP A 195 -7.78 0.08 14.65
C TRP A 195 -7.46 1.54 14.99
N ALA A 196 -6.21 1.79 15.35
CA ALA A 196 -5.68 3.14 15.59
C ALA A 196 -4.57 3.47 14.59
N LEU A 197 -4.54 4.71 14.09
CA LEU A 197 -3.48 5.22 13.24
C LEU A 197 -2.24 5.53 14.06
N GLU A 198 -1.08 4.95 13.70
CA GLU A 198 0.22 5.33 14.27
C GLU A 198 0.97 6.34 13.39
N SER A 199 1.00 6.07 12.08
CA SER A 199 1.65 7.00 11.14
C SER A 199 1.07 6.88 9.73
N TRP A 200 1.18 7.98 8.98
CA TRP A 200 0.79 8.07 7.58
C TRP A 200 1.80 8.92 6.81
N ASP A 201 2.49 8.33 5.85
CA ASP A 201 3.42 9.05 4.99
C ASP A 201 2.65 9.86 3.94
N THR A 202 2.87 11.16 3.94
CA THR A 202 2.26 12.10 2.97
C THR A 202 3.28 12.70 2.00
N ALA A 203 4.57 12.59 2.30
CA ALA A 203 5.66 13.07 1.46
C ALA A 203 6.23 11.93 0.61
N GLU A 204 6.61 12.23 -0.62
CA GLU A 204 7.41 11.29 -1.41
C GLU A 204 8.72 10.99 -0.66
N PRO A 205 9.20 9.73 -0.66
CA PRO A 205 10.50 9.42 -0.11
C PRO A 205 11.53 10.30 -0.83
N VAL A 206 12.28 11.07 -0.04
CA VAL A 206 13.30 12.01 -0.54
C VAL A 206 14.22 11.24 -1.47
N ARG A 207 14.48 11.78 -2.66
CA ARG A 207 15.56 11.31 -3.52
C ARG A 207 16.81 11.33 -2.68
N GLY A 208 17.28 10.18 -2.24
CA GLY A 208 18.55 10.09 -1.55
C GLY A 208 19.61 10.66 -2.49
N ASP A 209 20.25 11.76 -2.13
CA ASP A 209 21.50 12.16 -2.70
C ASP A 209 22.45 10.98 -2.53
N VAL A 210 22.66 10.25 -3.62
CA VAL A 210 23.83 9.40 -3.76
C VAL A 210 25.00 10.39 -3.99
N THR A 211 25.42 11.04 -2.91
CA THR A 211 26.71 11.70 -2.90
C THR A 211 27.74 10.60 -3.00
N ALA A 212 28.22 10.39 -4.22
CA ALA A 212 29.43 9.65 -4.48
C ALA A 212 30.49 10.14 -3.48
N GLY A 213 31.02 9.21 -2.68
CA GLY A 213 32.09 9.47 -1.75
C GLY A 213 33.29 10.14 -2.50
N GLY A 214 33.41 11.43 -2.31
CA GLY A 214 34.63 12.15 -2.63
C GLY A 214 35.69 11.74 -1.61
N THR A 215 36.70 11.03 -2.06
CA THR A 215 37.94 10.78 -1.33
C THR A 215 38.58 12.15 -1.06
N PRO A 216 38.88 12.52 0.19
CA PRO A 216 39.72 13.69 0.44
C PRO A 216 41.18 13.36 0.07
N ALA A 217 41.81 14.30 -0.63
CA ALA A 217 43.24 14.31 -0.95
C ALA A 217 44.10 14.51 0.30
#